data_e01a3de3ef2b13129c473353abe1da3d
#
_entry.id   e01a3de3ef2b13129c473353abe1da3d
#
_cell.length_a   1.000
_cell.length_b   1.000
_cell.length_c   1.000
_cell.angle_alpha   90.00
_cell.angle_beta   90.00
_cell.angle_gamma   90.00
#
_symmetry.space_group_name_H-M   'P 1'
#
loop_
_entity.id
_entity.type
_entity.pdbx_description
1 polymer ?
#
loop_
_entity_poly.entity_id
_entity_poly.type
_entity_poly.pdbx_seq_one_letter_code
_entity_poly.pdbx_strand_id
1 'polypeptide(L)'
;MTENAIDHSKSSKELPEVVILTGKKKSGKDTVADYLINHHGYVKYAFATHLKAALHRIDPILDFEHVNNQIIPVRVSDAFRKCSNDEDKVKENYPEYRNFMQKFATDGIRHVKPDFWTCLLLDDVAEHKSRYGNKIVITDVRFDNEDVAATAISGNYVKWEVIRPSLVPDLYSSHSSENGLSDSIIKEYTPIINDGTLIDLYNKIDELLS
;
A
#
# COMPACT_ATOMS: atom_id res chain seq x y z
N MET A 1 -11.95 47.89 35.09
CA MET A 1 -12.56 47.05 34.02
C MET A 1 -11.39 46.43 33.31
N THR A 2 -11.08 45.19 33.65
CA THR A 2 -9.99 44.41 33.08
C THR A 2 -10.61 43.41 32.12
N GLU A 3 -10.42 43.66 30.79
CA GLU A 3 -10.79 42.72 29.73
C GLU A 3 -9.90 41.50 29.79
N ASN A 4 -10.51 40.34 30.04
CA ASN A 4 -9.88 39.05 29.90
C ASN A 4 -9.68 38.76 28.40
N ALA A 5 -8.48 38.89 27.93
CA ALA A 5 -8.05 38.35 26.61
C ALA A 5 -8.13 36.83 26.69
N ILE A 6 -9.08 36.23 25.99
CA ILE A 6 -9.15 34.80 25.78
C ILE A 6 -8.02 34.44 24.79
N ASP A 7 -6.99 33.78 25.31
CA ASP A 7 -5.88 33.22 24.54
C ASP A 7 -6.43 32.06 23.68
N HIS A 8 -6.63 32.30 22.40
CA HIS A 8 -7.02 31.33 21.38
C HIS A 8 -5.82 30.66 20.69
N SER A 9 -4.71 30.46 21.38
CA SER A 9 -3.61 29.68 20.85
C SER A 9 -3.83 28.16 21.08
N LYS A 10 -4.90 27.57 20.54
CA LYS A 10 -4.86 26.15 20.21
C LYS A 10 -3.95 26.01 18.98
N SER A 11 -2.69 25.68 19.21
CA SER A 11 -1.80 25.18 18.18
C SER A 11 -2.50 23.99 17.48
N SER A 12 -3.06 24.24 16.30
CA SER A 12 -3.54 23.15 15.45
C SER A 12 -2.30 22.35 15.08
N LYS A 13 -2.16 21.13 15.62
CA LYS A 13 -1.09 20.21 15.26
C LYS A 13 -1.12 20.03 13.75
N GLU A 14 -0.01 20.31 13.10
CA GLU A 14 0.10 20.16 11.66
C GLU A 14 0.03 18.66 11.31
N LEU A 15 -0.85 18.31 10.37
CA LEU A 15 -0.99 16.93 9.91
C LEU A 15 0.33 16.44 9.29
N PRO A 16 0.69 15.15 9.47
CA PRO A 16 1.88 14.60 8.84
C PRO A 16 1.82 14.74 7.33
N GLU A 17 2.97 15.08 6.72
CA GLU A 17 3.06 15.13 5.25
C GLU A 17 3.01 13.72 4.65
N VAL A 18 3.60 12.74 5.33
CA VAL A 18 3.64 11.36 4.84
C VAL A 18 3.07 10.41 5.88
N VAL A 19 2.09 9.61 5.46
CA VAL A 19 1.58 8.47 6.23
C VAL A 19 2.07 7.19 5.58
N ILE A 20 2.81 6.38 6.34
CA ILE A 20 3.42 5.14 5.89
C ILE A 20 2.64 3.97 6.48
N LEU A 21 2.04 3.14 5.61
CA LEU A 21 1.19 2.02 6.02
C LEU A 21 1.86 0.68 5.74
N THR A 22 1.85 -0.19 6.74
CA THR A 22 2.18 -1.62 6.60
C THR A 22 1.09 -2.49 7.22
N GLY A 23 1.21 -3.80 7.06
CA GLY A 23 0.28 -4.79 7.61
C GLY A 23 -0.10 -5.87 6.59
N LYS A 24 -0.71 -6.96 7.05
CA LYS A 24 -1.06 -8.13 6.24
C LYS A 24 -2.11 -7.83 5.17
N LYS A 25 -2.22 -8.69 4.15
CA LYS A 25 -3.30 -8.63 3.15
C LYS A 25 -4.66 -8.63 3.86
N LYS A 26 -5.61 -7.83 3.38
CA LYS A 26 -6.98 -7.69 3.96
C LYS A 26 -7.01 -7.13 5.41
N SER A 27 -5.93 -6.56 5.93
CA SER A 27 -5.95 -5.92 7.26
C SER A 27 -6.74 -4.61 7.33
N GLY A 28 -6.97 -3.94 6.19
CA GLY A 28 -7.68 -2.67 6.11
C GLY A 28 -6.81 -1.47 5.73
N LYS A 29 -5.57 -1.69 5.27
CA LYS A 29 -4.67 -0.60 4.81
C LYS A 29 -5.30 0.29 3.74
N ASP A 30 -5.95 -0.32 2.75
CA ASP A 30 -6.62 0.45 1.69
C ASP A 30 -7.77 1.28 2.25
N THR A 31 -8.53 0.75 3.21
CA THR A 31 -9.60 1.50 3.89
C THR A 31 -9.04 2.70 4.66
N VAL A 32 -7.90 2.54 5.36
CA VAL A 32 -7.22 3.65 6.03
C VAL A 32 -6.76 4.69 5.01
N ALA A 33 -6.15 4.26 3.91
CA ALA A 33 -5.71 5.17 2.85
C ALA A 33 -6.88 5.92 2.20
N ASP A 34 -7.98 5.23 1.88
CA ASP A 34 -9.17 5.83 1.29
C ASP A 34 -9.80 6.87 2.23
N TYR A 35 -9.79 6.62 3.55
CA TYR A 35 -10.21 7.60 4.53
C TYR A 35 -9.33 8.85 4.52
N LEU A 36 -8.00 8.68 4.54
CA LEU A 36 -7.05 9.79 4.47
C LEU A 36 -7.20 10.62 3.17
N ILE A 37 -7.46 9.96 2.05
CA ILE A 37 -7.71 10.63 0.76
C ILE A 37 -8.98 11.46 0.83
N ASN A 38 -10.09 10.85 1.25
CA ASN A 38 -11.41 11.47 1.17
C ASN A 38 -11.64 12.57 2.22
N HIS A 39 -11.00 12.47 3.40
CA HIS A 39 -11.26 13.36 4.53
C HIS A 39 -10.11 14.31 4.86
N HIS A 40 -8.87 13.94 4.50
CA HIS A 40 -7.68 14.72 4.87
C HIS A 40 -6.85 15.19 3.66
N GLY A 41 -7.27 14.84 2.42
CA GLY A 41 -6.66 15.32 1.18
C GLY A 41 -5.30 14.72 0.87
N TYR A 42 -5.02 13.49 1.32
CA TYR A 42 -3.82 12.74 0.95
C TYR A 42 -3.92 12.18 -0.47
N VAL A 43 -2.78 11.90 -1.07
CA VAL A 43 -2.67 11.18 -2.35
C VAL A 43 -1.97 9.86 -2.12
N LYS A 44 -2.54 8.79 -2.67
CA LYS A 44 -2.06 7.42 -2.51
C LYS A 44 -0.91 7.10 -3.45
N TYR A 45 0.14 6.51 -2.89
CA TYR A 45 1.25 5.90 -3.61
C TYR A 45 1.47 4.46 -3.14
N ALA A 46 1.97 3.62 -4.04
CA ALA A 46 2.29 2.23 -3.73
C ALA A 46 3.49 1.76 -4.56
N PHE A 47 4.42 1.03 -3.95
CA PHE A 47 5.58 0.44 -4.63
C PHE A 47 5.18 -0.53 -5.74
N ALA A 48 4.05 -1.23 -5.56
CA ALA A 48 3.53 -2.16 -6.55
C ALA A 48 2.91 -1.48 -7.79
N THR A 49 2.74 -0.16 -7.84
CA THR A 49 2.09 0.53 -8.97
C THR A 49 2.83 0.29 -10.28
N HIS A 50 4.14 0.53 -10.30
CA HIS A 50 4.97 0.33 -11.49
C HIS A 50 5.10 -1.15 -11.87
N LEU A 51 5.14 -2.05 -10.89
CA LEU A 51 5.14 -3.49 -11.12
C LEU A 51 3.87 -3.93 -11.85
N LYS A 52 2.70 -3.50 -11.39
CA LYS A 52 1.42 -3.80 -12.05
C LYS A 52 1.36 -3.24 -13.46
N ALA A 53 1.78 -2.00 -13.65
CA ALA A 53 1.86 -1.38 -14.97
C ALA A 53 2.79 -2.15 -15.92
N ALA A 54 3.94 -2.62 -15.43
CA ALA A 54 4.86 -3.44 -16.21
C ALA A 54 4.23 -4.78 -16.62
N LEU A 55 3.54 -5.48 -15.69
CA LEU A 55 2.87 -6.74 -16.00
C LEU A 55 1.73 -6.57 -17.01
N HIS A 56 0.97 -5.48 -16.92
CA HIS A 56 -0.06 -5.16 -17.92
C HIS A 56 0.54 -4.89 -19.32
N ARG A 57 1.73 -4.30 -19.39
CA ARG A 57 2.44 -4.07 -20.67
C ARG A 57 3.03 -5.32 -21.25
N ILE A 58 3.61 -6.19 -20.42
CA ILE A 58 4.18 -7.48 -20.84
C ILE A 58 3.06 -8.44 -21.25
N ASP A 59 1.92 -8.36 -20.59
CA ASP A 59 0.72 -9.16 -20.81
C ASP A 59 1.01 -10.68 -20.87
N PRO A 60 1.68 -11.26 -19.84
CA PRO A 60 2.07 -12.65 -19.86
C PRO A 60 0.86 -13.59 -19.82
N ILE A 61 1.06 -14.83 -20.30
CA ILE A 61 0.06 -15.89 -20.21
C ILE A 61 0.00 -16.36 -18.75
N LEU A 62 -1.21 -16.36 -18.18
CA LEU A 62 -1.48 -16.82 -16.81
C LEU A 62 -2.00 -18.26 -16.79
N ASP A 63 -2.78 -18.65 -17.83
CA ASP A 63 -3.49 -19.92 -17.87
C ASP A 63 -3.84 -20.30 -19.31
N PHE A 64 -4.44 -21.48 -19.49
CA PHE A 64 -4.96 -21.97 -20.74
C PHE A 64 -6.37 -22.50 -20.57
N GLU A 65 -7.29 -22.11 -21.45
CA GLU A 65 -8.68 -22.59 -21.48
C GLU A 65 -8.93 -23.49 -22.68
N HIS A 66 -9.76 -24.51 -22.47
CA HIS A 66 -10.25 -25.38 -23.54
C HIS A 66 -11.60 -24.88 -24.05
N VAL A 67 -11.64 -24.33 -25.25
CA VAL A 67 -12.86 -23.84 -25.89
C VAL A 67 -13.00 -24.51 -27.26
N ASN A 68 -14.11 -25.22 -27.51
CA ASN A 68 -14.37 -25.88 -28.79
C ASN A 68 -13.20 -26.74 -29.31
N ASN A 69 -12.62 -27.58 -28.47
CA ASN A 69 -11.44 -28.42 -28.75
C ASN A 69 -10.15 -27.65 -29.12
N GLN A 70 -10.09 -26.36 -28.82
CA GLN A 70 -8.88 -25.54 -28.96
C GLN A 70 -8.36 -25.12 -27.60
N ILE A 71 -7.03 -25.03 -27.48
CA ILE A 71 -6.36 -24.49 -26.29
C ILE A 71 -6.11 -23.01 -26.54
N ILE A 72 -6.71 -22.15 -25.73
CA ILE A 72 -6.63 -20.71 -25.85
C ILE A 72 -5.86 -20.18 -24.64
N PRO A 73 -4.77 -19.40 -24.84
CA PRO A 73 -4.06 -18.76 -23.73
C PRO A 73 -4.89 -17.67 -23.07
N VAL A 74 -4.90 -17.62 -21.73
CA VAL A 74 -5.48 -16.54 -20.94
C VAL A 74 -4.35 -15.64 -20.48
N ARG A 75 -4.31 -14.42 -20.98
CA ARG A 75 -3.31 -13.40 -20.62
C ARG A 75 -3.78 -12.54 -19.44
N VAL A 76 -2.89 -11.72 -18.89
CA VAL A 76 -3.25 -10.75 -17.83
C VAL A 76 -4.44 -9.89 -18.27
N SER A 77 -4.42 -9.33 -19.48
CA SER A 77 -5.51 -8.52 -20.03
C SER A 77 -6.84 -9.27 -20.12
N ASP A 78 -6.80 -10.56 -20.49
CA ASP A 78 -7.97 -11.43 -20.55
C ASP A 78 -8.55 -11.72 -19.17
N ALA A 79 -7.69 -12.02 -18.21
CA ALA A 79 -8.06 -12.27 -16.82
C ALA A 79 -8.76 -11.04 -16.19
N PHE A 80 -8.20 -9.85 -16.38
CA PHE A 80 -8.81 -8.60 -15.90
C PHE A 80 -10.16 -8.35 -16.56
N ARG A 81 -10.28 -8.52 -17.87
CA ARG A 81 -11.57 -8.39 -18.58
C ARG A 81 -12.63 -9.38 -18.04
N LYS A 82 -12.26 -10.65 -17.82
CA LYS A 82 -13.15 -11.69 -17.29
C LYS A 82 -13.57 -11.43 -15.84
N CYS A 83 -12.70 -10.81 -15.05
CA CYS A 83 -12.95 -10.43 -13.66
C CYS A 83 -13.50 -9.00 -13.50
N SER A 84 -14.00 -8.37 -14.57
CA SER A 84 -14.56 -7.00 -14.54
C SER A 84 -13.58 -5.97 -14.00
N ASN A 85 -12.28 -6.12 -14.27
CA ASN A 85 -11.17 -5.32 -13.80
C ASN A 85 -10.98 -5.32 -12.26
N ASP A 86 -11.53 -6.32 -11.57
CA ASP A 86 -11.38 -6.54 -10.15
C ASP A 86 -10.11 -7.36 -9.89
N GLU A 87 -9.06 -6.70 -9.39
CA GLU A 87 -7.75 -7.34 -9.16
C GLU A 87 -7.81 -8.45 -8.10
N ASP A 88 -8.67 -8.33 -7.09
CA ASP A 88 -8.79 -9.37 -6.06
C ASP A 88 -9.40 -10.64 -6.65
N LYS A 89 -10.41 -10.51 -7.54
CA LYS A 89 -10.94 -11.64 -8.30
C LYS A 89 -9.91 -12.24 -9.26
N VAL A 90 -9.07 -11.41 -9.90
CA VAL A 90 -7.96 -11.92 -10.73
C VAL A 90 -7.00 -12.75 -9.89
N LYS A 91 -6.62 -12.28 -8.71
CA LYS A 91 -5.73 -13.02 -7.79
C LYS A 91 -6.33 -14.32 -7.25
N GLU A 92 -7.65 -14.37 -7.13
CA GLU A 92 -8.39 -15.57 -6.68
C GLU A 92 -8.56 -16.58 -7.81
N ASN A 93 -8.95 -16.15 -9.01
CA ASN A 93 -9.24 -17.01 -10.15
C ASN A 93 -7.99 -17.41 -10.94
N TYR A 94 -6.95 -16.57 -10.90
CA TYR A 94 -5.68 -16.76 -11.62
C TYR A 94 -4.50 -16.59 -10.66
N PRO A 95 -4.18 -17.58 -9.82
CA PRO A 95 -3.09 -17.50 -8.83
C PRO A 95 -1.72 -17.21 -9.46
N GLU A 96 -1.53 -17.58 -10.75
CA GLU A 96 -0.31 -17.27 -11.50
C GLU A 96 -0.05 -15.75 -11.64
N TYR A 97 -1.09 -14.91 -11.61
CA TYR A 97 -0.92 -13.45 -11.58
C TYR A 97 -0.15 -13.00 -10.32
N ARG A 98 -0.49 -13.56 -9.14
CA ARG A 98 0.24 -13.28 -7.90
C ARG A 98 1.66 -13.83 -7.94
N ASN A 99 1.85 -15.04 -8.47
CA ASN A 99 3.15 -15.66 -8.65
C ASN A 99 4.05 -14.83 -9.56
N PHE A 100 3.51 -14.32 -10.68
CA PHE A 100 4.23 -13.41 -11.57
C PHE A 100 4.66 -12.13 -10.84
N MET A 101 3.74 -11.47 -10.12
CA MET A 101 4.10 -10.27 -9.37
C MET A 101 5.24 -10.53 -8.38
N GLN A 102 5.17 -11.62 -7.62
CA GLN A 102 6.19 -11.95 -6.62
C GLN A 102 7.54 -12.28 -7.27
N LYS A 103 7.55 -13.19 -8.24
CA LYS A 103 8.78 -13.62 -8.91
C LYS A 103 9.41 -12.52 -9.75
N PHE A 104 8.63 -11.79 -10.53
CA PHE A 104 9.12 -10.71 -11.36
C PHE A 104 9.67 -9.56 -10.51
N ALA A 105 8.93 -9.14 -9.48
CA ALA A 105 9.34 -8.03 -8.64
C ALA A 105 10.52 -8.36 -7.73
N THR A 106 10.45 -9.50 -7.03
CA THR A 106 11.40 -9.85 -5.96
C THR A 106 12.55 -10.68 -6.51
N ASP A 107 12.26 -11.85 -7.09
CA ASP A 107 13.30 -12.78 -7.52
C ASP A 107 14.02 -12.29 -8.79
N GLY A 108 13.33 -11.53 -9.64
CA GLY A 108 13.92 -10.93 -10.84
C GLY A 108 14.51 -9.55 -10.56
N ILE A 109 13.67 -8.54 -10.54
CA ILE A 109 14.13 -7.13 -10.55
C ILE A 109 14.90 -6.75 -9.29
N ARG A 110 14.36 -7.05 -8.08
CA ARG A 110 15.06 -6.71 -6.82
C ARG A 110 16.37 -7.47 -6.64
N HIS A 111 16.47 -8.68 -7.18
CA HIS A 111 17.74 -9.42 -7.15
C HIS A 111 18.87 -8.70 -7.88
N VAL A 112 18.54 -8.05 -9.02
CA VAL A 112 19.50 -7.28 -9.83
C VAL A 112 19.70 -5.87 -9.26
N LYS A 113 18.62 -5.19 -8.87
CA LYS A 113 18.63 -3.83 -8.34
C LYS A 113 17.64 -3.71 -7.18
N PRO A 114 18.09 -3.86 -5.91
CA PRO A 114 17.23 -3.90 -4.74
C PRO A 114 16.33 -2.67 -4.55
N ASP A 115 16.80 -1.50 -4.96
CA ASP A 115 16.14 -0.19 -4.84
C ASP A 115 15.36 0.23 -6.09
N PHE A 116 15.19 -0.65 -7.09
CA PHE A 116 14.52 -0.31 -8.34
C PHE A 116 13.12 0.29 -8.14
N TRP A 117 12.28 -0.42 -7.36
CA TRP A 117 10.90 0.02 -7.12
C TRP A 117 10.83 1.26 -6.21
N THR A 118 11.77 1.39 -5.28
CA THR A 118 11.85 2.57 -4.40
C THR A 118 12.24 3.82 -5.20
N CYS A 119 13.19 3.72 -6.12
CA CYS A 119 13.55 4.83 -7.00
C CYS A 119 12.36 5.32 -7.83
N LEU A 120 11.60 4.40 -8.45
CA LEU A 120 10.43 4.78 -9.25
C LEU A 120 9.35 5.48 -8.43
N LEU A 121 9.06 4.98 -7.21
CA LEU A 121 8.12 5.66 -6.32
C LEU A 121 8.61 7.04 -5.90
N LEU A 122 9.89 7.20 -5.58
CA LEU A 122 10.45 8.49 -5.18
C LEU A 122 10.40 9.50 -6.32
N ASP A 123 10.62 9.09 -7.57
CA ASP A 123 10.49 9.94 -8.76
C ASP A 123 9.04 10.44 -8.91
N ASP A 124 8.05 9.55 -8.82
CA ASP A 124 6.62 9.92 -8.88
C ASP A 124 6.24 10.89 -7.76
N VAL A 125 6.71 10.62 -6.54
CA VAL A 125 6.42 11.46 -5.38
C VAL A 125 7.07 12.84 -5.51
N ALA A 126 8.31 12.92 -6.01
CA ALA A 126 9.00 14.19 -6.23
C ALA A 126 8.26 15.05 -7.28
N GLU A 127 7.80 14.43 -8.37
CA GLU A 127 6.98 15.11 -9.38
C GLU A 127 5.66 15.62 -8.77
N HIS A 128 4.98 14.78 -7.97
CA HIS A 128 3.74 15.16 -7.30
C HIS A 128 3.93 16.34 -6.35
N LYS A 129 4.92 16.26 -5.44
CA LYS A 129 5.18 17.34 -4.46
C LYS A 129 5.46 18.67 -5.13
N SER A 130 6.12 18.65 -6.27
CA SER A 130 6.40 19.89 -7.03
C SER A 130 5.16 20.58 -7.59
N ARG A 131 4.04 19.86 -7.77
CA ARG A 131 2.84 20.35 -8.46
C ARG A 131 1.61 20.47 -7.58
N TYR A 132 1.42 19.58 -6.61
CA TYR A 132 0.13 19.37 -5.94
C TYR A 132 0.16 19.43 -4.42
N GLY A 133 1.34 19.49 -3.79
CA GLY A 133 1.47 19.55 -2.34
C GLY A 133 2.06 18.31 -1.71
N ASN A 134 2.05 18.25 -0.36
CA ASN A 134 2.92 17.34 0.38
C ASN A 134 2.21 16.14 1.03
N LYS A 135 0.86 16.09 1.05
CA LYS A 135 0.13 15.04 1.76
C LYS A 135 0.09 13.74 0.98
N ILE A 136 0.87 12.75 1.43
CA ILE A 136 1.08 11.48 0.74
C ILE A 136 0.81 10.33 1.68
N VAL A 137 0.08 9.30 1.21
CA VAL A 137 -0.07 8.02 1.91
C VAL A 137 0.53 6.89 1.08
N ILE A 138 1.46 6.13 1.68
CA ILE A 138 2.11 4.95 1.07
C ILE A 138 1.52 3.69 1.70
N THR A 139 0.94 2.79 0.89
CA THR A 139 0.02 1.75 1.38
C THR A 139 0.57 0.33 1.43
N ASP A 140 1.76 0.07 0.89
CA ASP A 140 2.25 -1.29 0.67
C ASP A 140 3.70 -1.53 1.06
N VAL A 141 4.17 -0.83 2.10
CA VAL A 141 5.53 -1.01 2.62
C VAL A 141 5.70 -2.42 3.20
N ARG A 142 6.65 -3.18 2.66
CA ARG A 142 6.90 -4.60 3.00
C ARG A 142 8.36 -4.93 3.24
N PHE A 143 9.28 -4.10 2.76
CA PHE A 143 10.72 -4.32 2.85
C PHE A 143 11.37 -3.14 3.55
N ASP A 144 12.47 -3.40 4.26
CA ASP A 144 13.20 -2.39 5.02
C ASP A 144 13.69 -1.22 4.16
N ASN A 145 14.13 -1.49 2.93
CA ASN A 145 14.52 -0.42 1.99
C ASN A 145 13.34 0.42 1.48
N GLU A 146 12.12 -0.11 1.48
CA GLU A 146 10.91 0.66 1.18
C GLU A 146 10.57 1.60 2.34
N ASP A 147 10.72 1.15 3.58
CA ASP A 147 10.55 1.99 4.77
C ASP A 147 11.55 3.14 4.78
N VAL A 148 12.83 2.84 4.54
CA VAL A 148 13.88 3.87 4.43
C VAL A 148 13.56 4.89 3.32
N ALA A 149 13.12 4.43 2.16
CA ALA A 149 12.74 5.31 1.05
C ALA A 149 11.52 6.19 1.41
N ALA A 150 10.49 5.60 2.03
CA ALA A 150 9.27 6.30 2.42
C ALA A 150 9.54 7.39 3.47
N THR A 151 10.39 7.10 4.48
CA THR A 151 10.78 8.07 5.52
C THR A 151 11.65 9.21 4.98
N ALA A 152 12.39 8.97 3.88
CA ALA A 152 13.21 10.00 3.24
C ALA A 152 12.41 11.06 2.47
N ILE A 153 11.11 10.85 2.23
CA ILE A 153 10.25 11.78 1.48
C ILE A 153 10.05 13.09 2.22
N SER A 154 9.90 13.06 3.54
CA SER A 154 9.70 14.22 4.41
C SER A 154 10.15 13.93 5.83
N GLY A 155 10.61 14.97 6.56
CA GLY A 155 10.86 14.88 8.00
C GLY A 155 9.59 14.83 8.86
N ASN A 156 8.42 15.15 8.28
CA ASN A 156 7.11 15.12 8.95
C ASN A 156 6.31 13.90 8.47
N TYR A 157 6.54 12.75 9.08
CA TYR A 157 5.89 11.48 8.75
C TYR A 157 5.40 10.74 9.99
N VAL A 158 4.45 9.82 9.76
CA VAL A 158 4.00 8.82 10.73
C VAL A 158 4.02 7.43 10.09
N LYS A 159 4.26 6.41 10.91
CA LYS A 159 4.29 5.00 10.52
C LYS A 159 3.17 4.25 11.23
N TRP A 160 2.30 3.58 10.49
CA TRP A 160 1.17 2.82 11.04
C TRP A 160 1.14 1.39 10.53
N GLU A 161 1.04 0.44 11.45
CA GLU A 161 0.77 -0.96 11.13
C GLU A 161 -0.73 -1.25 11.31
N VAL A 162 -1.43 -1.59 10.22
CA VAL A 162 -2.85 -1.96 10.30
C VAL A 162 -2.97 -3.45 10.59
N ILE A 163 -3.49 -3.78 11.78
CA ILE A 163 -3.63 -5.13 12.28
C ILE A 163 -5.11 -5.50 12.38
N ARG A 164 -5.49 -6.60 11.74
CA ARG A 164 -6.82 -7.19 11.89
C ARG A 164 -6.72 -8.54 12.59
N PRO A 165 -7.06 -8.63 13.89
CA PRO A 165 -6.89 -9.85 14.69
C PRO A 165 -7.65 -11.06 14.18
N SER A 166 -8.79 -10.85 13.51
CA SER A 166 -9.63 -11.90 12.94
C SER A 166 -9.06 -12.56 11.67
N LEU A 167 -7.95 -12.05 11.12
CA LEU A 167 -7.32 -12.66 9.95
C LEU A 167 -6.60 -13.94 10.35
N VAL A 168 -7.04 -15.05 9.78
CA VAL A 168 -6.31 -16.32 9.87
C VAL A 168 -5.02 -16.17 9.06
N PRO A 169 -3.85 -16.53 9.62
CA PRO A 169 -2.60 -16.53 8.88
C PRO A 169 -2.71 -17.40 7.62
N ASP A 170 -2.28 -16.87 6.48
CA ASP A 170 -2.16 -17.65 5.25
C ASP A 170 -0.95 -18.61 5.40
N LEU A 171 -1.23 -19.86 5.82
CA LEU A 171 -0.22 -20.89 6.09
C LEU A 171 0.58 -21.30 4.84
N TYR A 172 0.15 -20.86 3.65
CA TYR A 172 0.78 -21.24 2.38
C TYR A 172 1.65 -20.13 1.77
N SER A 173 1.72 -18.96 2.38
CA SER A 173 2.55 -17.87 1.86
C SER A 173 3.95 -17.88 2.49
N SER A 174 4.87 -18.61 1.87
CA SER A 174 6.29 -18.66 2.27
C SER A 174 7.19 -17.63 1.53
N HIS A 175 6.60 -16.79 0.67
CA HIS A 175 7.39 -15.85 -0.13
C HIS A 175 7.94 -14.70 0.72
N SER A 176 9.18 -14.26 0.45
CA SER A 176 9.87 -13.20 1.21
C SER A 176 9.09 -11.88 1.30
N SER A 177 8.29 -11.54 0.28
CA SER A 177 7.41 -10.34 0.31
C SER A 177 6.25 -10.43 1.31
N GLU A 178 6.00 -11.59 1.90
CA GLU A 178 4.98 -11.80 2.94
C GLU A 178 5.58 -11.85 4.36
N ASN A 179 6.92 -11.88 4.48
CA ASN A 179 7.61 -11.86 5.78
C ASN A 179 7.49 -10.51 6.48
N GLY A 180 7.21 -9.43 5.72
CA GLY A 180 7.08 -8.09 6.26
C GLY A 180 8.41 -7.43 6.58
N LEU A 181 8.33 -6.33 7.33
CA LEU A 181 9.47 -5.57 7.83
C LEU A 181 10.23 -6.33 8.91
N SER A 182 11.53 -6.04 9.07
CA SER A 182 12.32 -6.58 10.18
C SER A 182 11.77 -6.15 11.54
N ASP A 183 12.05 -6.94 12.58
CA ASP A 183 11.60 -6.68 13.96
C ASP A 183 12.08 -5.32 14.52
N SER A 184 13.18 -4.81 14.01
CA SER A 184 13.71 -3.50 14.41
C SER A 184 12.87 -2.36 13.84
N ILE A 185 12.46 -2.47 12.57
CA ILE A 185 11.69 -1.44 11.88
C ILE A 185 10.21 -1.48 12.28
N ILE A 186 9.61 -2.67 12.37
CA ILE A 186 8.18 -2.78 12.70
C ILE A 186 7.85 -2.20 14.10
N LYS A 187 8.80 -2.24 15.04
CA LYS A 187 8.64 -1.63 16.38
C LYS A 187 8.49 -0.11 16.36
N GLU A 188 8.87 0.55 15.27
CA GLU A 188 8.69 2.00 15.08
C GLU A 188 7.27 2.36 14.60
N TYR A 189 6.49 1.36 14.21
CA TYR A 189 5.14 1.55 13.72
C TYR A 189 4.12 1.57 14.86
N THR A 190 3.23 2.57 14.84
CA THR A 190 2.07 2.62 15.74
C THR A 190 1.01 1.62 15.23
N PRO A 191 0.57 0.66 16.07
CA PRO A 191 -0.44 -0.30 15.65
C PRO A 191 -1.84 0.33 15.60
N ILE A 192 -2.55 0.10 14.50
CA ILE A 192 -3.98 0.38 14.35
C ILE A 192 -4.72 -0.96 14.35
N ILE A 193 -5.42 -1.24 15.45
CA ILE A 193 -6.19 -2.49 15.58
C ILE A 193 -7.55 -2.33 14.89
N ASN A 194 -7.72 -3.04 13.77
CA ASN A 194 -8.97 -3.07 13.00
C ASN A 194 -9.82 -4.28 13.41
N ASP A 195 -10.47 -4.18 14.56
CA ASP A 195 -11.27 -5.23 15.20
C ASP A 195 -12.75 -4.85 15.36
N GLY A 196 -13.12 -3.63 14.97
CA GLY A 196 -14.46 -3.07 15.12
C GLY A 196 -15.15 -2.78 13.78
N THR A 197 -16.04 -1.81 13.81
CA THR A 197 -16.73 -1.28 12.64
C THR A 197 -15.84 -0.33 11.83
N LEU A 198 -16.31 0.06 10.65
CA LEU A 198 -15.65 1.07 9.82
C LEU A 198 -15.52 2.42 10.55
N ILE A 199 -16.55 2.80 11.32
CA ILE A 199 -16.56 4.04 12.12
C ILE A 199 -15.51 3.97 13.22
N ASP A 200 -15.35 2.83 13.89
CA ASP A 200 -14.33 2.66 14.92
C ASP A 200 -12.91 2.81 14.33
N LEU A 201 -12.69 2.29 13.12
CA LEU A 201 -11.41 2.46 12.43
C LEU A 201 -11.15 3.93 12.10
N TYR A 202 -12.14 4.66 11.61
CA TYR A 202 -12.02 6.08 11.29
C TYR A 202 -11.73 6.93 12.53
N ASN A 203 -12.41 6.68 13.64
CA ASN A 203 -12.16 7.37 14.91
C ASN A 203 -10.72 7.15 15.40
N LYS A 204 -10.17 5.92 15.27
CA LYS A 204 -8.77 5.64 15.62
C LYS A 204 -7.78 6.42 14.74
N ILE A 205 -8.08 6.61 13.45
CA ILE A 205 -7.25 7.42 12.56
C ILE A 205 -7.27 8.89 13.00
N ASP A 206 -8.44 9.45 13.28
CA ASP A 206 -8.57 10.84 13.72
C ASP A 206 -7.87 11.11 15.06
N GLU A 207 -7.95 10.17 15.99
CA GLU A 207 -7.20 10.23 17.26
C GLU A 207 -5.67 10.25 17.04
N LEU A 208 -5.17 9.52 16.07
CA LEU A 208 -3.72 9.51 15.75
C LEU A 208 -3.26 10.77 15.02
N LEU A 209 -4.17 11.47 14.34
CA LEU A 209 -3.88 12.72 13.62
C LEU A 209 -4.00 13.96 14.52
N SER A 210 -4.75 13.86 15.64
CA SER A 210 -4.96 14.95 16.59
C SER A 210 -3.76 15.14 17.53
#